data_d246da37b90bf717b9e9ab7470f49ad9
#
_entry.id   d246da37b90bf717b9e9ab7470f49ad9
#
_cell.length_a   1.000
_cell.length_b   1.000
_cell.length_c   1.000
_cell.angle_alpha   90.00
_cell.angle_beta   90.00
_cell.angle_gamma   90.00
#
_symmetry.space_group_name_H-M   'P 1'
#
loop_
_entity.id
_entity.type
_entity.pdbx_description
1 polymer ?
#
loop_
_entity_poly.entity_id
_entity_poly.type
_entity_poly.pdbx_seq_one_letter_code
_entity_poly.pdbx_strand_id
1 'polypeptide(L)'
;GALANARTFGGEDYIGFHTFMALGPALKMSTLMPKGSEALPVFKVLYRNSNRIQEFGGRESETLHAISASASPAEANAAALYDAILAKDTHHAEQILAALVANDRRSALDALIPAIEDAPEVHRTVLPYRAWDMQEIVGTEHALTLLRQSLRYCVRLEPHRKADWDE
;
A
#
# COMPACT_ATOMS: atom_id res chain seq x y z
N GLY A 1 10.23 -2.09 9.64
CA GLY A 1 10.48 -1.99 8.19
C GLY A 1 9.22 -1.68 7.41
N ALA A 2 8.18 -2.54 7.47
CA ALA A 2 6.95 -2.37 6.69
C ALA A 2 6.24 -1.04 6.95
N LEU A 3 5.99 -0.70 8.21
CA LEU A 3 5.32 0.55 8.57
C LEU A 3 6.15 1.79 8.19
N ALA A 4 7.47 1.72 8.33
CA ALA A 4 8.33 2.81 7.89
C ALA A 4 8.25 3.00 6.37
N ASN A 5 8.28 1.91 5.60
CA ASN A 5 8.11 1.94 4.14
C ASN A 5 6.74 2.53 3.75
N ALA A 6 5.64 2.02 4.34
CA ALA A 6 4.30 2.51 4.04
C ALA A 6 4.14 4.00 4.36
N ARG A 7 4.67 4.48 5.50
CA ARG A 7 4.59 5.88 5.94
C ARG A 7 5.41 6.84 5.08
N THR A 8 6.49 6.37 4.49
CA THR A 8 7.34 7.15 3.58
C THR A 8 7.00 6.92 2.10
N PHE A 9 5.92 6.20 1.83
CA PHE A 9 5.49 5.80 0.49
C PHE A 9 6.63 5.13 -0.31
N GLY A 10 7.38 4.23 0.39
CA GLY A 10 8.53 3.53 -0.20
C GLY A 10 9.66 4.44 -0.68
N GLY A 11 9.68 5.71 -0.26
CA GLY A 11 10.56 6.73 -0.80
C GLY A 11 10.17 7.18 -2.22
N GLU A 12 8.92 6.93 -2.63
CA GLU A 12 8.42 7.15 -4.00
C GLU A 12 9.29 6.48 -5.09
N ASP A 13 9.96 5.40 -4.74
CA ASP A 13 10.92 4.73 -5.59
C ASP A 13 10.48 3.30 -5.90
N TYR A 14 10.68 2.89 -7.14
CA TYR A 14 10.42 1.55 -7.63
C TYR A 14 11.02 0.46 -6.72
N ILE A 15 12.26 0.63 -6.28
CA ILE A 15 12.95 -0.31 -5.39
C ILE A 15 12.31 -0.31 -4.01
N GLY A 16 11.88 0.84 -3.50
CA GLY A 16 11.19 0.97 -2.22
C GLY A 16 9.90 0.15 -2.18
N PHE A 17 9.08 0.20 -3.22
CA PHE A 17 7.88 -0.65 -3.35
C PHE A 17 8.24 -2.14 -3.36
N HIS A 18 9.27 -2.54 -4.11
CA HIS A 18 9.73 -3.92 -4.14
C HIS A 18 10.24 -4.40 -2.78
N THR A 19 10.90 -3.54 -2.00
CA THR A 19 11.34 -3.93 -0.64
C THR A 19 10.15 -4.16 0.28
N PHE A 20 9.09 -3.36 0.19
CA PHE A 20 7.85 -3.63 0.93
C PHE A 20 7.24 -4.97 0.53
N MET A 21 7.08 -5.20 -0.78
CA MET A 21 6.49 -6.43 -1.31
C MET A 21 7.30 -7.68 -0.95
N ALA A 22 8.61 -7.54 -0.78
CA ALA A 22 9.52 -8.65 -0.45
C ALA A 22 9.55 -9.02 1.04
N LEU A 23 9.07 -8.18 1.97
CA LEU A 23 9.19 -8.42 3.41
C LEU A 23 8.46 -9.70 3.86
N GLY A 24 7.21 -9.89 3.44
CA GLY A 24 6.45 -11.10 3.76
C GLY A 24 7.08 -12.38 3.21
N PRO A 25 7.41 -12.44 1.90
CA PRO A 25 8.17 -13.55 1.32
C PRO A 25 9.51 -13.82 2.03
N ALA A 26 10.28 -12.79 2.36
CA ALA A 26 11.54 -12.94 3.09
C ALA A 26 11.34 -13.56 4.47
N LEU A 27 10.27 -13.19 5.18
CA LEU A 27 9.93 -13.83 6.45
C LEU A 27 9.57 -15.30 6.27
N LYS A 28 8.81 -15.65 5.23
CA LYS A 28 8.51 -17.05 4.90
C LYS A 28 9.78 -17.83 4.53
N MET A 29 10.71 -17.21 3.80
CA MET A 29 12.00 -17.85 3.47
C MET A 29 12.86 -18.12 4.71
N SER A 30 12.74 -17.33 5.76
CA SER A 30 13.50 -17.55 7.01
C SER A 30 13.30 -18.96 7.58
N THR A 31 12.10 -19.51 7.44
CA THR A 31 11.79 -20.87 7.94
C THR A 31 12.46 -21.99 7.15
N LEU A 32 12.97 -21.67 5.96
CA LEU A 32 13.65 -22.63 5.06
C LEU A 32 15.18 -22.51 5.14
N MET A 33 15.68 -21.53 5.89
CA MET A 33 17.12 -21.30 5.99
C MET A 33 17.79 -22.28 6.96
N PRO A 34 19.07 -22.62 6.75
CA PRO A 34 19.86 -23.40 7.71
C PRO A 34 19.92 -22.70 9.07
N LYS A 35 20.06 -23.51 10.13
CA LYS A 35 20.21 -23.01 11.52
C LYS A 35 21.36 -21.99 11.62
N GLY A 36 21.06 -20.84 12.20
CA GLY A 36 21.98 -19.72 12.34
C GLY A 36 21.97 -18.73 11.16
N SER A 37 21.19 -19.01 10.10
CA SER A 37 21.05 -18.12 8.93
C SER A 37 19.60 -17.67 8.71
N GLU A 38 18.69 -17.99 9.61
CA GLU A 38 17.24 -17.79 9.47
C GLU A 38 16.87 -16.33 9.26
N ALA A 39 17.58 -15.42 9.92
CA ALA A 39 17.30 -13.98 9.82
C ALA A 39 17.83 -13.33 8.53
N LEU A 40 18.71 -14.01 7.79
CA LEU A 40 19.41 -13.42 6.65
C LEU A 40 18.49 -12.90 5.54
N PRO A 41 17.44 -13.61 5.09
CA PRO A 41 16.52 -13.10 4.07
C PRO A 41 15.85 -11.79 4.50
N VAL A 42 15.38 -11.74 5.74
CA VAL A 42 14.70 -10.55 6.29
C VAL A 42 15.68 -9.39 6.42
N PHE A 43 16.88 -9.61 6.95
CA PHE A 43 17.88 -8.54 7.07
C PHE A 43 18.33 -7.97 5.73
N LYS A 44 18.45 -8.79 4.69
CA LYS A 44 18.75 -8.29 3.33
C LYS A 44 17.68 -7.33 2.83
N VAL A 45 16.41 -7.68 3.00
CA VAL A 45 15.30 -6.81 2.59
C VAL A 45 15.24 -5.56 3.45
N LEU A 46 15.35 -5.70 4.78
CA LEU A 46 15.34 -4.55 5.70
C LEU A 46 16.50 -3.59 5.44
N TYR A 47 17.70 -4.09 5.17
CA TYR A 47 18.84 -3.26 4.81
C TYR A 47 18.55 -2.42 3.56
N ARG A 48 18.04 -3.06 2.51
CA ARG A 48 17.69 -2.36 1.27
C ARG A 48 16.55 -1.37 1.48
N ASN A 49 15.54 -1.76 2.24
CA ASN A 49 14.40 -0.91 2.61
C ASN A 49 14.86 0.35 3.37
N SER A 50 15.68 0.19 4.40
CA SER A 50 16.20 1.31 5.19
C SER A 50 17.07 2.25 4.35
N ASN A 51 17.89 1.68 3.48
CA ASN A 51 18.73 2.47 2.57
C ASN A 51 17.85 3.34 1.63
N ARG A 52 16.78 2.76 1.04
CA ARG A 52 15.88 3.53 0.17
C ARG A 52 15.11 4.60 0.92
N ILE A 53 14.61 4.30 2.11
CA ILE A 53 13.92 5.28 2.94
C ILE A 53 14.87 6.43 3.33
N GLN A 54 16.10 6.12 3.69
CA GLN A 54 17.12 7.14 4.04
C GLN A 54 17.45 8.03 2.85
N GLU A 55 17.53 7.46 1.66
CA GLU A 55 17.97 8.16 0.45
C GLU A 55 16.83 8.99 -0.18
N PHE A 56 15.61 8.48 -0.19
CA PHE A 56 14.48 9.04 -0.94
C PHE A 56 13.23 9.32 -0.11
N GLY A 57 13.05 8.67 1.02
CA GLY A 57 11.88 8.82 1.87
C GLY A 57 12.04 9.91 2.91
N GLY A 58 10.99 10.09 3.69
CA GLY A 58 10.97 11.05 4.79
C GLY A 58 10.83 12.51 4.38
N ARG A 59 10.59 12.81 3.12
CA ARG A 59 10.19 14.14 2.70
C ARG A 59 8.75 14.40 3.13
N GLU A 60 8.42 15.64 3.42
CA GLU A 60 7.09 16.01 3.90
C GLU A 60 5.98 15.61 2.92
N SER A 61 6.21 15.81 1.62
CA SER A 61 5.28 15.44 0.56
C SER A 61 5.03 13.93 0.38
N GLU A 62 5.95 13.11 0.90
CA GLU A 62 5.92 11.65 0.78
C GLU A 62 5.42 10.96 2.05
N THR A 63 5.41 11.67 3.17
CA THR A 63 5.02 11.12 4.47
C THR A 63 3.50 11.00 4.58
N LEU A 64 3.02 9.86 5.04
CA LEU A 64 1.60 9.67 5.33
C LEU A 64 1.22 10.37 6.64
N HIS A 65 0.68 11.58 6.51
CA HIS A 65 0.13 12.33 7.64
C HIS A 65 -1.14 11.68 8.19
N ALA A 66 -1.51 12.05 9.42
CA ALA A 66 -2.77 11.60 10.00
C ALA A 66 -3.95 11.99 9.09
N ILE A 67 -4.89 11.09 8.92
CA ILE A 67 -6.12 11.30 8.16
C ILE A 67 -7.31 10.90 9.01
N SER A 68 -8.35 11.72 9.00
CA SER A 68 -9.62 11.40 9.64
C SER A 68 -10.65 11.00 8.60
N ALA A 69 -11.48 10.03 8.91
CA ALA A 69 -12.64 9.71 8.11
C ALA A 69 -13.58 10.94 8.08
N SER A 70 -13.87 11.48 6.90
CA SER A 70 -14.82 12.60 6.74
C SER A 70 -16.13 12.15 6.10
N ALA A 71 -16.14 11.01 5.43
CA ALA A 71 -17.34 10.40 4.89
C ALA A 71 -18.11 9.70 5.99
N SER A 72 -19.44 9.81 5.97
CA SER A 72 -20.24 8.92 6.81
C SER A 72 -20.03 7.47 6.36
N PRO A 73 -20.15 6.48 7.25
CA PRO A 73 -20.05 5.06 6.87
C PRO A 73 -21.00 4.66 5.73
N ALA A 74 -22.13 5.36 5.57
CA ALA A 74 -23.09 5.11 4.50
C ALA A 74 -22.63 5.66 3.12
N GLU A 75 -21.80 6.69 3.11
CA GLU A 75 -21.25 7.32 1.90
C GLU A 75 -19.93 6.68 1.48
N ALA A 76 -19.19 6.10 2.42
CA ALA A 76 -17.94 5.40 2.15
C ALA A 76 -18.23 4.02 1.54
N ASN A 77 -18.04 3.90 0.23
CA ASN A 77 -18.22 2.66 -0.52
C ASN A 77 -17.21 2.54 -1.67
N ALA A 78 -17.18 1.40 -2.34
CA ALA A 78 -16.23 1.13 -3.41
C ALA A 78 -16.37 2.08 -4.60
N ALA A 79 -17.61 2.47 -4.97
CA ALA A 79 -17.83 3.39 -6.08
C ALA A 79 -17.29 4.80 -5.76
N ALA A 80 -17.59 5.32 -4.56
CA ALA A 80 -17.06 6.62 -4.14
C ALA A 80 -15.53 6.63 -4.07
N LEU A 81 -14.91 5.53 -3.60
CA LEU A 81 -13.45 5.40 -3.59
C LEU A 81 -12.89 5.40 -5.01
N TYR A 82 -13.50 4.66 -5.90
CA TYR A 82 -13.10 4.59 -7.30
C TYR A 82 -13.23 5.95 -8.00
N ASP A 83 -14.35 6.65 -7.82
CA ASP A 83 -14.57 8.01 -8.37
C ASP A 83 -13.50 9.00 -7.88
N ALA A 84 -13.14 8.95 -6.59
CA ALA A 84 -12.07 9.77 -6.04
C ALA A 84 -10.68 9.44 -6.63
N ILE A 85 -10.41 8.15 -6.92
CA ILE A 85 -9.19 7.72 -7.61
C ILE A 85 -9.17 8.28 -9.03
N LEU A 86 -10.27 8.17 -9.79
CA LEU A 86 -10.40 8.71 -11.15
C LEU A 86 -10.21 10.24 -11.19
N ALA A 87 -10.75 10.93 -10.19
CA ALA A 87 -10.59 12.37 -10.03
C ALA A 87 -9.17 12.78 -9.57
N LYS A 88 -8.30 11.83 -9.22
CA LYS A 88 -6.97 12.05 -8.63
C LYS A 88 -7.01 12.84 -7.32
N ASP A 89 -8.15 12.82 -6.61
CA ASP A 89 -8.28 13.45 -5.31
C ASP A 89 -7.77 12.53 -4.21
N THR A 90 -6.46 12.54 -4.01
CA THR A 90 -5.78 11.69 -3.03
C THR A 90 -6.33 11.90 -1.62
N HIS A 91 -6.60 13.17 -1.24
CA HIS A 91 -7.06 13.46 0.11
C HIS A 91 -8.45 12.89 0.37
N HIS A 92 -9.39 13.11 -0.55
CA HIS A 92 -10.73 12.56 -0.45
C HIS A 92 -10.75 11.03 -0.51
N ALA A 93 -9.98 10.44 -1.41
CA ALA A 93 -9.81 8.99 -1.49
C ALA A 93 -9.29 8.38 -0.17
N GLU A 94 -8.30 9.01 0.47
CA GLU A 94 -7.78 8.59 1.77
C GLU A 94 -8.81 8.71 2.89
N GLN A 95 -9.68 9.73 2.87
CA GLN A 95 -10.76 9.89 3.85
C GLN A 95 -11.82 8.79 3.70
N ILE A 96 -12.19 8.45 2.46
CA ILE A 96 -13.10 7.33 2.18
C ILE A 96 -12.47 6.01 2.64
N LEU A 97 -11.21 5.75 2.29
CA LEU A 97 -10.51 4.56 2.72
C LEU A 97 -10.43 4.45 4.25
N ALA A 98 -10.20 5.57 4.95
CA ALA A 98 -10.19 5.60 6.41
C ALA A 98 -11.56 5.20 7.00
N ALA A 99 -12.67 5.68 6.42
CA ALA A 99 -14.02 5.30 6.83
C ALA A 99 -14.30 3.81 6.55
N LEU A 100 -13.89 3.29 5.39
CA LEU A 100 -14.02 1.87 5.06
C LEU A 100 -13.24 0.98 6.03
N VAL A 101 -11.98 1.31 6.32
CA VAL A 101 -11.15 0.53 7.27
C VAL A 101 -11.74 0.56 8.67
N ALA A 102 -12.28 1.70 9.10
CA ALA A 102 -12.90 1.83 10.43
C ALA A 102 -14.18 0.97 10.56
N ASN A 103 -14.90 0.75 9.47
CA ASN A 103 -16.07 -0.11 9.44
C ASN A 103 -15.69 -1.60 9.28
N ASP A 104 -14.94 -1.93 8.24
CA ASP A 104 -14.43 -3.28 7.96
C ASP A 104 -13.21 -3.23 7.05
N ARG A 105 -12.07 -3.68 7.55
CA ARG A 105 -10.81 -3.70 6.81
C ARG A 105 -10.85 -4.56 5.53
N ARG A 106 -11.70 -5.59 5.50
CA ARG A 106 -11.86 -6.43 4.31
C ARG A 106 -12.59 -5.68 3.21
N SER A 107 -13.67 -5.01 3.54
CA SER A 107 -14.40 -4.14 2.61
C SER A 107 -13.52 -3.02 2.07
N ALA A 108 -12.59 -2.51 2.87
CA ALA A 108 -11.62 -1.51 2.42
C ALA A 108 -10.63 -2.06 1.37
N LEU A 109 -10.18 -3.30 1.53
CA LEU A 109 -9.37 -3.98 0.51
C LEU A 109 -10.17 -4.23 -0.77
N ASP A 110 -11.39 -4.76 -0.62
CA ASP A 110 -12.25 -5.10 -1.75
C ASP A 110 -12.66 -3.83 -2.54
N ALA A 111 -12.76 -2.68 -1.88
CA ALA A 111 -13.04 -1.39 -2.52
C ALA A 111 -11.91 -0.88 -3.44
N LEU A 112 -10.69 -1.40 -3.33
CA LEU A 112 -9.60 -1.08 -4.26
C LEU A 112 -9.65 -1.91 -5.56
N ILE A 113 -10.42 -3.01 -5.59
CA ILE A 113 -10.46 -3.92 -6.74
C ILE A 113 -10.85 -3.22 -8.04
N PRO A 114 -11.90 -2.36 -8.10
CA PRO A 114 -12.27 -1.68 -9.35
C PRO A 114 -11.12 -0.89 -9.97
N ALA A 115 -10.33 -0.18 -9.15
CA ALA A 115 -9.17 0.56 -9.65
C ALA A 115 -8.05 -0.35 -10.14
N ILE A 116 -7.92 -1.57 -9.57
CA ILE A 116 -6.93 -2.56 -10.01
C ILE A 116 -7.36 -3.18 -11.35
N GLU A 117 -8.65 -3.51 -11.49
CA GLU A 117 -9.21 -4.13 -12.70
C GLU A 117 -9.19 -3.17 -13.90
N ASP A 118 -9.43 -1.89 -13.66
CA ASP A 118 -9.45 -0.86 -14.72
C ASP A 118 -8.04 -0.64 -15.33
N ALA A 119 -7.00 -0.73 -14.52
CA ALA A 119 -5.62 -0.59 -14.99
C ALA A 119 -4.70 -1.61 -14.28
N PRO A 120 -4.76 -2.89 -14.68
CA PRO A 120 -3.99 -3.96 -14.04
C PRO A 120 -2.49 -3.76 -14.31
N GLU A 121 -1.76 -3.50 -13.24
CA GLU A 121 -0.31 -3.34 -13.24
C GLU A 121 0.25 -4.06 -12.00
N VAL A 122 1.52 -4.47 -12.05
CA VAL A 122 2.15 -5.30 -11.02
C VAL A 122 2.01 -4.70 -9.62
N HIS A 123 2.35 -3.43 -9.46
CA HIS A 123 2.30 -2.79 -8.13
C HIS A 123 0.86 -2.51 -7.68
N ARG A 124 -0.03 -2.12 -8.61
CA ARG A 124 -1.46 -1.95 -8.30
C ARG A 124 -2.08 -3.24 -7.76
N THR A 125 -1.64 -4.38 -8.27
CA THR A 125 -2.12 -5.70 -7.85
C THR A 125 -1.42 -6.19 -6.59
N VAL A 126 -0.09 -6.09 -6.55
CA VAL A 126 0.71 -6.75 -5.50
C VAL A 126 0.76 -5.92 -4.21
N LEU A 127 0.77 -4.58 -4.28
CA LEU A 127 0.82 -3.75 -3.07
C LEU A 127 -0.38 -3.97 -2.13
N PRO A 128 -1.66 -3.95 -2.60
CA PRO A 128 -2.81 -4.23 -1.74
C PRO A 128 -2.77 -5.62 -1.13
N TYR A 129 -2.39 -6.62 -1.93
CA TYR A 129 -2.25 -7.99 -1.46
C TYR A 129 -1.17 -8.11 -0.37
N ARG A 130 -0.01 -7.47 -0.56
CA ARG A 130 1.05 -7.46 0.44
C ARG A 130 0.72 -6.61 1.66
N ALA A 131 -0.04 -5.53 1.49
CA ALA A 131 -0.58 -4.77 2.60
C ALA A 131 -1.51 -5.63 3.46
N TRP A 132 -2.33 -6.47 2.84
CA TRP A 132 -3.18 -7.42 3.54
C TRP A 132 -2.37 -8.48 4.30
N ASP A 133 -1.44 -9.18 3.62
CA ASP A 133 -0.53 -10.15 4.25
C ASP A 133 0.22 -9.54 5.44
N MET A 134 0.65 -8.28 5.31
CA MET A 134 1.46 -7.62 6.30
C MET A 134 0.69 -7.32 7.60
N GLN A 135 -0.63 -7.12 7.54
CA GLN A 135 -1.47 -6.93 8.73
C GLN A 135 -1.39 -8.11 9.71
N GLU A 136 -1.24 -9.33 9.18
CA GLU A 136 -1.09 -10.53 10.02
C GLU A 136 0.27 -10.58 10.75
N ILE A 137 1.25 -9.81 10.26
CA ILE A 137 2.61 -9.80 10.81
C ILE A 137 2.80 -8.61 11.78
N VAL A 138 2.29 -7.43 11.43
CA VAL A 138 2.58 -6.20 12.19
C VAL A 138 1.40 -5.69 13.01
N GLY A 139 0.22 -6.28 12.85
CA GLY A 139 -1.01 -5.92 13.54
C GLY A 139 -2.06 -5.30 12.63
N THR A 140 -3.31 -5.69 12.85
CA THR A 140 -4.47 -5.25 12.06
C THR A 140 -4.84 -3.79 12.31
N GLU A 141 -4.43 -3.23 13.43
CA GLU A 141 -4.55 -1.80 13.76
C GLU A 141 -3.78 -0.90 12.79
N HIS A 142 -2.86 -1.47 12.03
CA HIS A 142 -2.08 -0.78 11.00
C HIS A 142 -2.68 -0.88 9.58
N ALA A 143 -3.88 -1.45 9.43
CA ALA A 143 -4.53 -1.68 8.14
C ALA A 143 -4.60 -0.40 7.28
N LEU A 144 -5.05 0.71 7.87
CA LEU A 144 -5.13 1.98 7.15
C LEU A 144 -3.76 2.44 6.65
N THR A 145 -2.74 2.42 7.50
CA THR A 145 -1.37 2.82 7.11
C THR A 145 -0.85 2.00 5.94
N LEU A 146 -1.08 0.68 5.96
CA LEU A 146 -0.59 -0.24 4.92
C LEU A 146 -1.37 -0.08 3.61
N LEU A 147 -2.70 0.05 3.66
CA LEU A 147 -3.54 0.18 2.47
C LEU A 147 -3.42 1.56 1.81
N ARG A 148 -3.11 2.62 2.57
CA ARG A 148 -2.90 3.97 2.00
C ARG A 148 -1.78 4.01 0.96
N GLN A 149 -0.70 3.24 1.14
CA GLN A 149 0.35 3.13 0.14
C GLN A 149 -0.21 2.60 -1.19
N SER A 150 -1.05 1.57 -1.12
CA SER A 150 -1.70 0.99 -2.30
C SER A 150 -2.66 1.97 -2.97
N LEU A 151 -3.46 2.68 -2.18
CA LEU A 151 -4.38 3.71 -2.68
C LEU A 151 -3.63 4.82 -3.41
N ARG A 152 -2.60 5.39 -2.79
CA ARG A 152 -1.77 6.45 -3.40
C ARG A 152 -1.15 5.99 -4.70
N TYR A 153 -0.72 4.74 -4.77
CA TYR A 153 -0.19 4.17 -6.00
C TYR A 153 -1.27 4.11 -7.10
N CYS A 154 -2.50 3.70 -6.78
CA CYS A 154 -3.61 3.71 -7.72
C CYS A 154 -3.93 5.12 -8.25
N VAL A 155 -4.01 6.11 -7.36
CA VAL A 155 -4.25 7.52 -7.74
C VAL A 155 -3.13 8.06 -8.64
N ARG A 156 -1.87 7.77 -8.32
CA ARG A 156 -0.70 8.23 -9.08
C ARG A 156 -0.68 7.71 -10.50
N LEU A 157 -1.09 6.45 -10.71
CA LEU A 157 -1.06 5.79 -12.02
C LEU A 157 -2.37 5.88 -12.79
N GLU A 158 -3.34 6.66 -12.32
CA GLU A 158 -4.61 6.83 -13.01
C GLU A 158 -4.49 7.23 -14.51
N PRO A 159 -3.48 8.00 -14.96
CA PRO A 159 -3.28 8.28 -16.38
C PRO A 159 -2.99 7.05 -17.26
N HIS A 160 -2.66 5.90 -16.68
CA HIS A 160 -2.30 4.68 -17.39
C HIS A 160 -3.45 3.66 -17.40
N ARG A 161 -4.67 4.14 -17.60
CA ARG A 161 -5.88 3.31 -17.63
C ARG A 161 -5.93 2.43 -18.87
N LYS A 162 -6.65 1.30 -18.77
CA LYS A 162 -6.86 0.36 -19.86
C LYS A 162 -7.49 1.03 -21.10
N ALA A 163 -8.33 2.04 -20.93
CA ALA A 163 -8.91 2.81 -22.02
C ALA A 163 -7.86 3.44 -22.96
N ASP A 164 -6.66 3.71 -22.43
CA ASP A 164 -5.54 4.26 -23.22
C ASP A 164 -4.79 3.18 -24.04
N TRP A 165 -5.17 1.90 -23.90
CA TRP A 165 -4.54 0.76 -24.58
C TRP A 165 -5.34 0.28 -25.79
N ASP A 166 -6.59 0.73 -25.93
CA ASP A 166 -7.49 0.37 -27.01
C ASP A 166 -7.44 1.39 -28.18
N GLU A 167 -6.56 2.41 -28.13
CA GLU A 167 -6.21 3.32 -29.21
C GLU A 167 -4.90 2.87 -29.92
#